data_385f97b4e055f76b4ad72b702fdf1114
#
_entry.id   385f97b4e055f76b4ad72b702fdf1114
#
_cell.length_a   1.000
_cell.length_b   1.000
_cell.length_c   1.000
_cell.angle_alpha   90.00
_cell.angle_beta   90.00
_cell.angle_gamma   90.00
#
_symmetry.space_group_name_H-M   'P 1'
#
loop_
_entity.id
_entity.type
_entity.pdbx_description
1 polymer ?
#
loop_
_entity_poly.entity_id
_entity_poly.type
_entity_poly.pdbx_seq_one_letter_code
_entity_poly.pdbx_strand_id
1 'polypeptide(L)'
;YNHQDVQITPDIYQAYWDKSIYSLEQIIRSPSTPANIYTNEVMRKHNIKITMAGDLGDELLCGYPRHRRVAADQKIKTWKDLCRYFVLGGKPAIKVNKNLIPKEEVLDEFIKTFSDVMWDEQDKLNSFCLLELVTVCPEDFLNRNDKFGMAYSMEGRYPLASKTFMQYCMAIPSTEKFSKFQLKNMS
;
A
#
# COMPACT_ATOMS: atom_id res chain seq x y z
N TYR A 1 -2.83 24.43 -16.45
CA TYR A 1 -2.35 23.72 -15.25
C TYR A 1 -0.99 24.29 -14.87
N ASN A 2 -0.82 24.62 -13.60
CA ASN A 2 0.48 25.01 -13.06
C ASN A 2 1.19 23.74 -12.61
N HIS A 3 2.01 23.14 -13.48
CA HIS A 3 2.74 21.90 -13.24
C HIS A 3 4.18 22.20 -12.84
N GLN A 4 4.67 21.46 -11.87
CA GLN A 4 6.07 21.53 -11.43
C GLN A 4 6.63 20.13 -11.24
N ASP A 5 7.74 19.86 -11.92
CA ASP A 5 8.51 18.64 -11.72
C ASP A 5 9.45 18.76 -10.53
N VAL A 6 9.43 17.77 -9.66
CA VAL A 6 10.35 17.64 -8.54
C VAL A 6 11.36 16.55 -8.86
N GLN A 7 12.59 16.94 -9.17
CA GLN A 7 13.65 15.97 -9.46
C GLN A 7 14.28 15.47 -8.18
N ILE A 8 14.41 14.15 -8.08
CA ILE A 8 15.07 13.47 -6.95
C ILE A 8 16.44 12.97 -7.41
N THR A 9 17.49 13.65 -6.96
CA THR A 9 18.88 13.23 -7.20
C THR A 9 19.35 12.30 -6.09
N PRO A 10 20.43 11.50 -6.30
CA PRO A 10 21.02 10.69 -5.23
C PRO A 10 21.39 11.51 -3.98
N ASP A 11 21.89 12.74 -4.16
CA ASP A 11 22.28 13.62 -3.05
C ASP A 11 21.05 14.05 -2.23
N ILE A 12 19.96 14.43 -2.90
CA ILE A 12 18.68 14.75 -2.24
C ILE A 12 18.17 13.53 -1.50
N TYR A 13 18.19 12.36 -2.14
CA TYR A 13 17.75 11.13 -1.53
C TYR A 13 18.51 10.80 -0.24
N GLN A 14 19.83 10.92 -0.27
CA GLN A 14 20.68 10.71 0.89
C GLN A 14 20.44 11.76 1.99
N ALA A 15 20.35 13.03 1.63
CA ALA A 15 20.12 14.12 2.58
C ALA A 15 18.79 14.01 3.33
N TYR A 16 17.77 13.39 2.71
CA TYR A 16 16.44 13.22 3.31
C TYR A 16 16.24 11.86 4.00
N TRP A 17 17.25 11.00 4.01
CA TRP A 17 17.15 9.67 4.64
C TRP A 17 16.87 9.75 6.14
N ASP A 18 17.74 10.45 6.88
CA ASP A 18 17.61 10.58 8.34
C ASP A 18 16.34 11.37 8.73
N LYS A 19 16.02 12.40 7.96
CA LYS A 19 14.80 13.18 8.15
C LYS A 19 13.54 12.33 7.96
N SER A 20 13.59 11.38 7.02
CA SER A 20 12.51 10.43 6.81
C SER A 20 12.32 9.51 8.00
N ILE A 21 13.41 8.96 8.55
CA ILE A 21 13.36 8.09 9.74
C ILE A 21 12.82 8.86 10.94
N TYR A 22 13.32 10.08 11.16
CA TYR A 22 12.89 10.94 12.25
C TYR A 22 11.38 11.27 12.16
N SER A 23 10.90 11.68 10.99
CA SER A 23 9.51 12.05 10.80
C SER A 23 8.56 10.85 10.85
N LEU A 24 9.01 9.70 10.35
CA LEU A 24 8.21 8.48 10.30
C LEU A 24 8.16 7.76 11.66
N GLU A 25 9.21 7.91 12.48
CA GLU A 25 9.39 7.23 13.78
C GLU A 25 9.35 5.69 13.67
N GLN A 26 9.70 5.17 12.50
CA GLN A 26 9.73 3.73 12.22
C GLN A 26 10.70 3.39 11.09
N ILE A 27 10.94 2.11 10.87
CA ILE A 27 11.81 1.62 9.79
C ILE A 27 11.22 1.99 8.42
N ILE A 28 12.06 2.53 7.55
CA ILE A 28 11.69 2.81 6.15
C ILE A 28 11.37 1.48 5.43
N ARG A 29 10.14 1.30 5.03
CA ARG A 29 9.67 0.13 4.26
C ARG A 29 9.72 0.35 2.75
N SER A 30 9.54 1.59 2.32
CA SER A 30 9.49 1.96 0.90
C SER A 30 10.70 2.79 0.50
N PRO A 31 11.38 2.46 -0.61
CA PRO A 31 12.47 3.27 -1.12
C PRO A 31 12.02 4.67 -1.60
N SER A 32 10.74 4.91 -1.81
CA SER A 32 10.22 6.24 -2.17
C SER A 32 10.13 7.21 -0.99
N THR A 33 10.36 6.74 0.24
CA THR A 33 10.16 7.52 1.47
C THR A 33 10.95 8.85 1.51
N PRO A 34 12.27 8.91 1.23
CA PRO A 34 13.01 10.17 1.20
C PRO A 34 12.53 11.14 0.11
N ALA A 35 12.09 10.60 -1.03
CA ALA A 35 11.52 11.41 -2.10
C ALA A 35 10.19 12.06 -1.67
N ASN A 36 9.33 11.30 -0.98
CA ASN A 36 8.04 11.79 -0.52
C ASN A 36 8.18 12.95 0.47
N ILE A 37 9.06 12.82 1.47
CA ILE A 37 9.26 13.91 2.44
C ILE A 37 9.88 15.15 1.79
N TYR A 38 10.81 15.00 0.84
CA TYR A 38 11.35 16.10 0.06
C TYR A 38 10.28 16.81 -0.76
N THR A 39 9.40 16.04 -1.42
CA THR A 39 8.28 16.61 -2.19
C THR A 39 7.35 17.45 -1.30
N ASN A 40 7.08 17.03 -0.07
CA ASN A 40 6.30 17.82 0.89
C ASN A 40 7.02 19.14 1.24
N GLU A 41 8.34 19.14 1.40
CA GLU A 41 9.09 20.38 1.62
C GLU A 41 8.98 21.33 0.43
N VAL A 42 9.10 20.82 -0.80
CA VAL A 42 8.95 21.63 -2.01
C VAL A 42 7.56 22.22 -2.10
N MET A 43 6.51 21.42 -1.89
CA MET A 43 5.13 21.92 -1.86
C MET A 43 4.93 23.02 -0.80
N ARG A 44 5.52 22.84 0.38
CA ARG A 44 5.44 23.87 1.43
C ARG A 44 6.11 25.17 1.04
N LYS A 45 7.26 25.14 0.35
CA LYS A 45 7.93 26.33 -0.19
C LYS A 45 7.06 27.11 -1.18
N HIS A 46 6.12 26.42 -1.84
CA HIS A 46 5.10 27.03 -2.71
C HIS A 46 3.81 27.43 -1.96
N ASN A 47 3.84 27.49 -0.62
CA ASN A 47 2.71 27.86 0.24
C ASN A 47 1.49 26.92 0.13
N ILE A 48 1.68 25.70 -0.33
CA ILE A 48 0.63 24.68 -0.34
C ILE A 48 0.38 24.23 1.11
N LYS A 49 -0.88 24.24 1.52
CA LYS A 49 -1.31 23.84 2.87
C LYS A 49 -2.11 22.53 2.86
N ILE A 50 -2.73 22.21 1.73
CA ILE A 50 -3.57 21.03 1.57
C ILE A 50 -3.11 20.31 0.31
N THR A 51 -2.95 19.00 0.42
CA THR A 51 -2.62 18.12 -0.72
C THR A 51 -3.74 17.12 -0.93
N MET A 52 -3.92 16.68 -2.17
CA MET A 52 -4.82 15.59 -2.51
C MET A 52 -4.02 14.49 -3.19
N ALA A 53 -4.19 13.26 -2.72
CA ALA A 53 -3.50 12.10 -3.29
C ALA A 53 -4.49 11.00 -3.69
N GLY A 54 -4.07 10.19 -4.66
CA GLY A 54 -4.84 9.05 -5.18
C GLY A 54 -4.57 7.74 -4.45
N ASP A 55 -4.06 7.80 -3.22
CA ASP A 55 -3.80 6.60 -2.43
C ASP A 55 -5.07 5.75 -2.29
N LEU A 56 -4.89 4.45 -2.16
CA LEU A 56 -5.89 3.39 -2.14
C LEU A 56 -6.54 3.05 -3.49
N GLY A 57 -6.19 3.76 -4.57
CA GLY A 57 -6.74 3.45 -5.89
C GLY A 57 -6.37 2.05 -6.37
N ASP A 58 -5.11 1.68 -6.25
CA ASP A 58 -4.61 0.36 -6.66
C ASP A 58 -5.10 -0.76 -5.73
N GLU A 59 -5.20 -0.51 -4.44
CA GLU A 59 -5.69 -1.46 -3.45
C GLU A 59 -7.17 -1.78 -3.64
N LEU A 60 -7.97 -0.76 -3.96
CA LEU A 60 -9.40 -0.91 -4.20
C LEU A 60 -9.72 -1.51 -5.57
N LEU A 61 -8.89 -1.21 -6.59
CA LEU A 61 -9.17 -1.54 -7.99
C LEU A 61 -8.20 -2.56 -8.60
N CYS A 62 -7.43 -3.26 -7.76
CA CYS A 62 -6.53 -4.35 -8.16
C CYS A 62 -5.41 -3.92 -9.13
N GLY A 63 -4.83 -2.72 -8.95
CA GLY A 63 -3.86 -2.13 -9.87
C GLY A 63 -2.45 -2.75 -9.84
N TYR A 64 -2.05 -3.40 -8.74
CA TYR A 64 -0.68 -3.90 -8.58
C TYR A 64 -0.42 -5.27 -9.21
N PRO A 65 0.83 -5.55 -9.62
CA PRO A 65 1.23 -6.88 -10.08
C PRO A 65 1.02 -8.00 -9.06
N ARG A 66 1.04 -7.68 -7.75
CA ARG A 66 0.77 -8.67 -6.69
C ARG A 66 -0.68 -9.16 -6.73
N HIS A 67 -1.64 -8.32 -7.10
CA HIS A 67 -3.04 -8.69 -7.27
C HIS A 67 -3.21 -9.77 -8.35
N ARG A 68 -2.50 -9.63 -9.49
CA ARG A 68 -2.47 -10.66 -10.54
C ARG A 68 -1.93 -11.99 -10.03
N ARG A 69 -0.87 -11.95 -9.22
CA ARG A 69 -0.29 -13.17 -8.64
C ARG A 69 -1.25 -13.86 -7.70
N VAL A 70 -1.95 -13.12 -6.85
CA VAL A 70 -3.00 -13.68 -5.98
C VAL A 70 -4.12 -14.32 -6.79
N ALA A 71 -4.62 -13.61 -7.81
CA ALA A 71 -5.67 -14.14 -8.68
C ALA A 71 -5.26 -15.45 -9.35
N ALA A 72 -4.02 -15.55 -9.86
CA ALA A 72 -3.50 -16.70 -10.58
C ALA A 72 -3.04 -17.87 -9.69
N ASP A 73 -2.76 -17.62 -8.40
CA ASP A 73 -2.19 -18.65 -7.52
C ASP A 73 -3.24 -19.65 -7.04
N GLN A 74 -3.22 -20.85 -7.62
CA GLN A 74 -4.14 -21.94 -7.26
C GLN A 74 -3.87 -22.56 -5.87
N LYS A 75 -2.77 -22.21 -5.21
CA LYS A 75 -2.44 -22.70 -3.87
C LYS A 75 -3.16 -21.93 -2.78
N ILE A 76 -3.65 -20.75 -3.07
CA ILE A 76 -4.45 -19.94 -2.14
C ILE A 76 -5.89 -20.45 -2.19
N LYS A 77 -6.25 -21.29 -1.23
CA LYS A 77 -7.57 -21.91 -1.11
C LYS A 77 -8.31 -21.59 0.18
N THR A 78 -7.58 -21.10 1.17
CA THR A 78 -8.11 -20.80 2.50
C THR A 78 -7.66 -19.43 2.96
N TRP A 79 -8.33 -18.90 3.98
CA TRP A 79 -7.88 -17.68 4.67
C TRP A 79 -6.42 -17.78 5.17
N LYS A 80 -6.05 -18.93 5.72
CA LYS A 80 -4.67 -19.20 6.17
C LYS A 80 -3.66 -19.12 5.03
N ASP A 81 -3.98 -19.64 3.85
CA ASP A 81 -3.11 -19.56 2.68
C ASP A 81 -2.94 -18.11 2.21
N LEU A 82 -4.04 -17.32 2.23
CA LEU A 82 -4.00 -15.91 1.87
C LEU A 82 -3.15 -15.10 2.84
N CYS A 83 -3.32 -15.28 4.15
CA CYS A 83 -2.52 -14.63 5.17
C CYS A 83 -1.04 -15.01 5.04
N ARG A 84 -0.73 -16.28 4.80
CA ARG A 84 0.63 -16.75 4.53
C ARG A 84 1.24 -16.06 3.31
N TYR A 85 0.48 -16.01 2.21
CA TYR A 85 0.90 -15.31 1.00
C TYR A 85 1.17 -13.84 1.30
N PHE A 86 0.30 -13.19 2.03
CA PHE A 86 0.41 -11.77 2.39
C PHE A 86 1.65 -11.48 3.24
N VAL A 87 1.86 -12.21 4.34
CA VAL A 87 2.99 -12.03 5.27
C VAL A 87 4.32 -12.34 4.61
N LEU A 88 4.38 -13.38 3.76
CA LEU A 88 5.61 -13.81 3.08
C LEU A 88 5.83 -13.09 1.74
N GLY A 89 4.95 -12.17 1.35
CA GLY A 89 5.09 -11.39 0.12
C GLY A 89 4.96 -12.20 -1.18
N GLY A 90 4.29 -13.34 -1.14
CA GLY A 90 4.21 -14.27 -2.27
C GLY A 90 5.49 -15.11 -2.42
N LYS A 91 5.84 -15.51 -3.63
CA LYS A 91 7.13 -16.19 -3.85
C LYS A 91 8.27 -15.23 -3.54
N PRO A 92 9.16 -15.55 -2.59
CA PRO A 92 10.31 -14.71 -2.34
C PRO A 92 11.15 -14.67 -3.62
N ALA A 93 11.17 -13.52 -4.28
CA ALA A 93 12.09 -13.26 -5.40
C ALA A 93 13.56 -13.25 -4.93
N ILE A 94 13.75 -13.14 -3.63
CA ILE A 94 15.05 -13.16 -2.96
C ILE A 94 15.07 -14.38 -2.03
N LYS A 95 16.19 -15.10 -1.97
CA LYS A 95 16.41 -16.11 -0.93
C LYS A 95 16.42 -15.41 0.44
N VAL A 96 15.25 -15.26 1.03
CA VAL A 96 15.13 -14.71 2.37
C VAL A 96 15.84 -15.66 3.32
N ASN A 97 16.74 -15.13 4.15
CA ASN A 97 17.35 -15.90 5.22
C ASN A 97 16.20 -16.53 6.05
N LYS A 98 16.28 -17.85 6.26
CA LYS A 98 15.25 -18.59 7.00
C LYS A 98 14.99 -18.01 8.39
N ASN A 99 15.99 -17.34 8.98
CA ASN A 99 15.86 -16.68 10.29
C ASN A 99 15.05 -15.37 10.24
N LEU A 100 14.75 -14.85 9.05
CA LEU A 100 13.92 -13.64 8.83
C LEU A 100 12.47 -13.99 8.45
N ILE A 101 12.16 -15.28 8.28
CA ILE A 101 10.78 -15.73 8.06
C ILE A 101 10.07 -15.69 9.41
N PRO A 102 8.88 -15.07 9.50
CA PRO A 102 8.09 -15.09 10.70
C PRO A 102 7.86 -16.53 11.19
N LYS A 103 8.01 -16.75 12.48
CA LYS A 103 7.68 -18.05 13.08
C LYS A 103 6.19 -18.35 12.87
N GLU A 104 5.83 -19.63 12.86
CA GLU A 104 4.44 -20.05 12.67
C GLU A 104 3.50 -19.42 13.71
N GLU A 105 3.98 -19.24 14.94
CA GLU A 105 3.25 -18.56 16.03
C GLU A 105 2.86 -17.12 15.67
N VAL A 106 3.76 -16.36 15.02
CA VAL A 106 3.50 -14.98 14.57
C VAL A 106 2.46 -14.99 13.45
N LEU A 107 2.54 -15.97 12.56
CA LEU A 107 1.56 -16.14 11.51
C LEU A 107 0.18 -16.50 12.06
N ASP A 108 0.12 -17.41 13.03
CA ASP A 108 -1.13 -17.82 13.67
C ASP A 108 -1.77 -16.65 14.45
N GLU A 109 -0.97 -15.82 15.10
CA GLU A 109 -1.43 -14.58 15.75
C GLU A 109 -1.98 -13.58 14.71
N PHE A 110 -1.27 -13.38 13.61
CA PHE A 110 -1.76 -12.54 12.50
C PHE A 110 -3.09 -13.05 11.94
N ILE A 111 -3.20 -14.35 11.67
CA ILE A 111 -4.43 -14.98 11.17
C ILE A 111 -5.57 -14.74 12.14
N LYS A 112 -5.33 -14.91 13.44
CA LYS A 112 -6.33 -14.70 14.49
C LYS A 112 -6.74 -13.22 14.59
N THR A 113 -5.79 -12.31 14.54
CA THR A 113 -6.03 -10.86 14.63
C THR A 113 -6.94 -10.36 13.51
N PHE A 114 -6.78 -10.91 12.31
CA PHE A 114 -7.57 -10.53 11.13
C PHE A 114 -8.61 -11.57 10.74
N SER A 115 -9.03 -12.44 11.67
CA SER A 115 -10.04 -13.48 11.42
C SER A 115 -11.41 -12.91 11.04
N ASP A 116 -11.71 -11.69 11.47
CA ASP A 116 -12.96 -11.00 11.16
C ASP A 116 -12.98 -10.34 9.78
N VAL A 117 -11.83 -10.34 9.08
CA VAL A 117 -11.77 -9.95 7.67
C VAL A 117 -12.50 -10.98 6.85
N MET A 118 -13.48 -10.54 6.05
CA MET A 118 -14.32 -11.43 5.28
C MET A 118 -13.48 -12.21 4.25
N TRP A 119 -13.48 -13.54 4.38
CA TRP A 119 -12.95 -14.47 3.41
C TRP A 119 -14.05 -14.93 2.45
N ASP A 120 -13.81 -14.71 1.15
CA ASP A 120 -14.63 -15.26 0.08
C ASP A 120 -13.77 -16.19 -0.79
N GLU A 121 -14.09 -17.48 -0.74
CA GLU A 121 -13.40 -18.50 -1.54
C GLU A 121 -13.55 -18.26 -3.04
N GLN A 122 -14.68 -17.71 -3.46
CA GLN A 122 -14.97 -17.40 -4.86
C GLN A 122 -14.31 -16.09 -5.32
N ASP A 123 -14.01 -15.18 -4.37
CA ASP A 123 -13.33 -13.90 -4.65
C ASP A 123 -12.17 -13.64 -3.68
N LYS A 124 -11.19 -14.55 -3.70
CA LYS A 124 -9.97 -14.42 -2.89
C LYS A 124 -9.20 -13.13 -3.14
N LEU A 125 -9.34 -12.54 -4.34
CA LEU A 125 -8.66 -11.29 -4.67
C LEU A 125 -9.30 -10.09 -3.95
N ASN A 126 -10.62 -10.02 -3.85
CA ASN A 126 -11.28 -9.02 -3.01
C ASN A 126 -10.93 -9.21 -1.53
N SER A 127 -10.87 -10.46 -1.05
CA SER A 127 -10.39 -10.75 0.32
C SER A 127 -8.95 -10.26 0.54
N PHE A 128 -8.07 -10.39 -0.45
CA PHE A 128 -6.71 -9.85 -0.39
C PHE A 128 -6.70 -8.32 -0.35
N CYS A 129 -7.49 -7.66 -1.19
CA CYS A 129 -7.62 -6.20 -1.18
C CYS A 129 -8.16 -5.71 0.18
N LEU A 130 -9.15 -6.39 0.74
CA LEU A 130 -9.68 -6.06 2.06
C LEU A 130 -8.60 -6.19 3.16
N LEU A 131 -7.78 -7.23 3.10
CA LEU A 131 -6.66 -7.40 4.03
C LEU A 131 -5.64 -6.26 3.90
N GLU A 132 -5.34 -5.80 2.68
CA GLU A 132 -4.48 -4.62 2.48
C GLU A 132 -5.11 -3.35 3.06
N LEU A 133 -6.42 -3.16 2.89
CA LEU A 133 -7.13 -1.99 3.41
C LEU A 133 -7.13 -1.91 4.93
N VAL A 134 -7.12 -3.04 5.64
CA VAL A 134 -7.10 -3.05 7.12
C VAL A 134 -5.70 -3.16 7.72
N THR A 135 -4.66 -3.35 6.90
CA THR A 135 -3.27 -3.52 7.35
C THR A 135 -2.33 -2.48 6.75
N VAL A 136 -1.95 -2.65 5.48
CA VAL A 136 -0.93 -1.83 4.82
C VAL A 136 -1.39 -0.39 4.61
N CYS A 137 -2.67 -0.21 4.26
CA CYS A 137 -3.18 1.12 3.93
C CYS A 137 -3.14 2.08 5.12
N PRO A 138 -3.65 1.75 6.31
CA PRO A 138 -3.57 2.65 7.45
C PRO A 138 -2.14 2.84 7.94
N GLU A 139 -1.35 1.76 8.04
CA GLU A 139 -0.05 1.78 8.70
C GLU A 139 1.09 2.31 7.81
N ASP A 140 1.07 2.03 6.52
CA ASP A 140 2.13 2.47 5.61
C ASP A 140 1.71 3.70 4.80
N PHE A 141 0.60 3.66 4.09
CA PHE A 141 0.27 4.75 3.17
C PHE A 141 -0.26 5.98 3.89
N LEU A 142 -1.35 5.85 4.64
CA LEU A 142 -2.01 7.00 5.27
C LEU A 142 -1.17 7.59 6.40
N ASN A 143 -0.66 6.74 7.30
CA ASN A 143 0.19 7.18 8.41
C ASN A 143 1.48 7.86 7.92
N ARG A 144 2.17 7.28 6.93
CA ARG A 144 3.38 7.86 6.35
C ARG A 144 3.10 9.22 5.71
N ASN A 145 2.06 9.29 4.89
CA ASN A 145 1.73 10.52 4.18
C ASN A 145 1.26 11.62 5.14
N ASP A 146 0.52 11.27 6.19
CA ASP A 146 0.13 12.20 7.24
C ASP A 146 1.35 12.73 8.00
N LYS A 147 2.24 11.87 8.47
CA LYS A 147 3.47 12.28 9.19
C LYS A 147 4.36 13.19 8.33
N PHE A 148 4.51 12.90 7.04
CA PHE A 148 5.30 13.74 6.15
C PHE A 148 4.62 15.06 5.82
N GLY A 149 3.31 15.07 5.65
CA GLY A 149 2.52 16.30 5.51
C GLY A 149 2.65 17.17 6.77
N MET A 150 2.43 16.58 7.93
CA MET A 150 2.48 17.28 9.22
C MET A 150 3.88 17.78 9.57
N ALA A 151 4.95 17.12 9.15
CA ALA A 151 6.32 17.62 9.31
C ALA A 151 6.53 19.00 8.65
N TYR A 152 5.68 19.37 7.70
CA TYR A 152 5.68 20.66 7.02
C TYR A 152 4.37 21.46 7.23
N SER A 153 3.57 21.11 8.22
CA SER A 153 2.28 21.74 8.52
C SER A 153 1.35 21.77 7.30
N MET A 154 1.25 20.64 6.60
CA MET A 154 0.34 20.42 5.48
C MET A 154 -0.62 19.29 5.79
N GLU A 155 -1.87 19.43 5.34
CA GLU A 155 -2.92 18.44 5.48
C GLU A 155 -3.04 17.59 4.21
N GLY A 156 -2.93 16.26 4.35
CA GLY A 156 -3.22 15.31 3.27
C GLY A 156 -4.70 14.93 3.22
N ARG A 157 -5.29 14.93 2.03
CA ARG A 157 -6.65 14.47 1.79
C ARG A 157 -6.66 13.34 0.76
N TYR A 158 -7.42 12.30 1.05
CA TYR A 158 -7.45 11.04 0.30
C TYR A 158 -8.88 10.75 -0.15
N PRO A 159 -9.37 11.31 -1.27
CA PRO A 159 -10.77 11.16 -1.68
C PRO A 159 -11.19 9.70 -1.88
N LEU A 160 -10.26 8.84 -2.33
CA LEU A 160 -10.53 7.42 -2.52
C LEU A 160 -10.64 6.63 -1.21
N ALA A 161 -10.15 7.20 -0.08
CA ALA A 161 -10.31 6.63 1.26
C ALA A 161 -11.67 6.94 1.89
N SER A 162 -12.60 7.56 1.17
CA SER A 162 -13.94 7.77 1.71
C SER A 162 -14.68 6.44 1.91
N LYS A 163 -15.35 6.29 3.06
CA LYS A 163 -16.07 5.06 3.41
C LYS A 163 -17.00 4.59 2.30
N THR A 164 -17.78 5.51 1.74
CA THR A 164 -18.76 5.19 0.68
C THR A 164 -18.07 4.67 -0.57
N PHE A 165 -16.96 5.31 -0.99
CA PHE A 165 -16.23 4.87 -2.17
C PHE A 165 -15.56 3.51 -1.95
N MET A 166 -14.95 3.31 -0.78
CA MET A 166 -14.33 2.02 -0.43
C MET A 166 -15.37 0.90 -0.42
N GLN A 167 -16.53 1.11 0.22
CA GLN A 167 -17.62 0.14 0.22
C GLN A 167 -18.12 -0.18 -1.19
N TYR A 168 -18.29 0.84 -2.03
CA TYR A 168 -18.67 0.65 -3.43
C TYR A 168 -17.64 -0.19 -4.19
N CYS A 169 -16.35 0.16 -4.07
CA CYS A 169 -15.30 -0.61 -4.73
C CYS A 169 -15.22 -2.06 -4.24
N MET A 170 -15.40 -2.30 -2.95
CA MET A 170 -15.36 -3.65 -2.41
C MET A 170 -16.57 -4.49 -2.79
N ALA A 171 -17.72 -3.87 -3.14
CA ALA A 171 -18.88 -4.56 -3.67
C ALA A 171 -18.73 -4.99 -5.15
N ILE A 172 -17.74 -4.44 -5.88
CA ILE A 172 -17.48 -4.85 -7.27
C ILE A 172 -16.69 -6.17 -7.24
N PRO A 173 -17.16 -7.24 -7.94
CA PRO A 173 -16.40 -8.48 -8.07
C PRO A 173 -15.00 -8.23 -8.63
N SER A 174 -13.98 -8.92 -8.12
CA SER A 174 -12.59 -8.68 -8.56
C SER A 174 -12.38 -8.99 -10.05
N THR A 175 -13.16 -9.90 -10.61
CA THR A 175 -13.18 -10.21 -12.05
C THR A 175 -13.50 -8.99 -12.90
N GLU A 176 -14.40 -8.12 -12.44
CA GLU A 176 -14.77 -6.87 -13.12
C GLU A 176 -13.69 -5.80 -12.98
N LYS A 177 -13.04 -5.73 -11.81
CA LYS A 177 -11.91 -4.82 -11.58
C LYS A 177 -10.74 -5.19 -12.46
N PHE A 178 -10.41 -6.47 -12.52
CA PHE A 178 -9.23 -7.00 -13.19
C PHE A 178 -9.33 -6.90 -14.71
N SER A 179 -10.47 -7.23 -15.31
CA SER A 179 -10.67 -7.22 -16.76
C SER A 179 -10.68 -5.81 -17.36
N LYS A 180 -11.24 -4.83 -16.66
CA LYS A 180 -11.37 -3.45 -17.15
C LYS A 180 -10.08 -2.64 -17.09
N PHE A 181 -9.21 -2.89 -16.11
CA PHE A 181 -7.99 -2.12 -15.91
C PHE A 181 -6.74 -2.72 -16.58
N GLN A 182 -6.75 -4.00 -16.92
CA GLN A 182 -5.56 -4.66 -17.51
C GLN A 182 -5.48 -4.61 -19.02
N LEU A 183 -6.59 -4.47 -19.73
CA LEU A 183 -6.58 -4.39 -21.18
C LEU A 183 -5.92 -3.11 -21.72
N LYS A 184 -5.71 -2.09 -20.88
CA LYS A 184 -5.02 -0.85 -21.28
C LYS A 184 -3.49 -0.93 -21.28
N ASN A 185 -2.90 -1.95 -20.67
CA ASN A 185 -1.43 -2.07 -20.54
C ASN A 185 -0.84 -3.21 -21.39
N MET A 186 -1.60 -3.79 -22.31
CA MET A 186 -1.16 -4.85 -23.22
C MET A 186 -1.24 -4.45 -24.69
N SER A 187 -1.50 -3.18 -24.98
CA SER A 187 -1.46 -2.63 -26.36
C SER A 187 -0.27 -1.71 -26.56
#